data_7a77c22d02402c23ddb53b9f205dcaf4
#
_entry.id   7a77c22d02402c23ddb53b9f205dcaf4
#
_cell.length_a   1.000
_cell.length_b   1.000
_cell.length_c   1.000
_cell.angle_alpha   90.00
_cell.angle_beta   90.00
_cell.angle_gamma   90.00
#
_symmetry.space_group_name_H-M   'P 1'
#
loop_
_entity.id
_entity.type
_entity.pdbx_description
1 polymer ?
#
loop_
_entity_poly.entity_id
_entity_poly.type
_entity_poly.pdbx_seq_one_letter_code
_entity_poly.pdbx_strand_id
1 'polypeptide(L)'
;MTRRLTRHLILLLGLLLLLPPVQAKAQKTSHSPRKAGILSAVVPGLGQIYNRKWWKTPIVYAGLGGLGYLAYSNYSDYQTFLTAYEIKTGDLPEGVTPSEIALQLSESYQASQLQTYKESYRRDFELYCILIAAWYGLNIVDAIVDGHLYTYDISDDLSLAVDPVFTTHTPTFFFPNGIPQTGITLSLNF
;
A
#
# COMPACT_ATOMS: atom_id res chain seq x y z
N MET A 1 15.86 35.26 -20.81
CA MET A 1 15.92 34.50 -19.53
C MET A 1 15.79 32.99 -19.72
N THR A 2 15.04 32.51 -20.69
CA THR A 2 14.74 31.09 -21.02
C THR A 2 15.97 30.27 -21.47
N ARG A 3 16.90 30.83 -22.25
CA ARG A 3 18.09 30.09 -22.74
C ARG A 3 19.09 29.65 -21.65
N ARG A 4 19.14 30.34 -20.51
CA ARG A 4 20.01 29.95 -19.39
C ARG A 4 19.38 28.79 -18.59
N LEU A 5 18.07 28.80 -18.40
CA LEU A 5 17.33 27.71 -17.71
C LEU A 5 17.44 26.40 -18.48
N THR A 6 17.25 26.42 -19.82
CA THR A 6 17.38 25.20 -20.65
C THR A 6 18.82 24.66 -20.63
N ARG A 7 19.83 25.51 -20.55
CA ARG A 7 21.23 25.08 -20.48
C ARG A 7 21.57 24.39 -19.15
N HIS A 8 21.04 24.89 -18.02
CA HIS A 8 21.19 24.23 -16.72
C HIS A 8 20.39 22.93 -16.62
N LEU A 9 19.20 22.86 -17.25
CA LEU A 9 18.40 21.64 -17.29
C LEU A 9 19.11 20.54 -18.10
N ILE A 10 19.73 20.88 -19.23
CA ILE A 10 20.50 19.94 -20.07
C ILE A 10 21.76 19.47 -19.32
N LEU A 11 22.43 20.34 -18.60
CA LEU A 11 23.61 20.00 -17.80
C LEU A 11 23.25 19.10 -16.62
N LEU A 12 22.11 19.34 -15.94
CA LEU A 12 21.58 18.49 -14.87
C LEU A 12 21.18 17.11 -15.40
N LEU A 13 20.51 17.05 -16.56
CA LEU A 13 20.12 15.80 -17.20
C LEU A 13 21.37 15.00 -17.67
N GLY A 14 22.39 15.68 -18.20
CA GLY A 14 23.68 15.09 -18.58
C GLY A 14 24.46 14.56 -17.38
N LEU A 15 24.41 15.26 -16.25
CA LEU A 15 25.06 14.83 -14.99
C LEU A 15 24.33 13.61 -14.38
N LEU A 16 23.01 13.53 -14.53
CA LEU A 16 22.21 12.38 -14.10
C LEU A 16 22.51 11.11 -14.92
N LEU A 17 22.81 11.27 -16.22
CA LEU A 17 23.19 10.18 -17.12
C LEU A 17 24.65 9.69 -16.92
N LEU A 18 25.50 10.50 -16.28
CA LEU A 18 26.88 10.14 -15.95
C LEU A 18 27.04 9.40 -14.62
N LEU A 19 25.93 9.24 -13.84
CA LEU A 19 25.98 8.39 -12.67
C LEU A 19 26.20 6.94 -13.12
N PRO A 20 27.32 6.29 -12.69
CA PRO A 20 27.54 4.90 -13.02
C PRO A 20 26.35 4.07 -12.52
N PRO A 21 25.89 3.06 -13.28
CA PRO A 21 24.86 2.16 -12.79
C PRO A 21 25.36 1.58 -11.47
N VAL A 22 24.70 1.91 -10.37
CA VAL A 22 24.95 1.29 -9.07
C VAL A 22 24.61 -0.18 -9.28
N GLN A 23 25.63 -0.97 -9.58
CA GLN A 23 25.53 -2.43 -9.56
C GLN A 23 25.30 -2.79 -8.09
N ALA A 24 24.05 -2.81 -7.67
CA ALA A 24 23.65 -3.43 -6.43
C ALA A 24 24.00 -4.91 -6.59
N LYS A 25 25.19 -5.32 -6.10
CA LYS A 25 25.48 -6.73 -5.85
C LYS A 25 24.31 -7.22 -5.03
N ALA A 26 23.51 -8.12 -5.58
CA ALA A 26 22.47 -8.82 -4.86
C ALA A 26 23.16 -9.62 -3.76
N GLN A 27 23.44 -8.97 -2.64
CA GLN A 27 23.81 -9.63 -1.42
C GLN A 27 22.55 -10.39 -1.05
N LYS A 28 22.65 -11.71 -0.96
CA LYS A 28 21.62 -12.63 -0.52
C LYS A 28 21.33 -12.30 0.95
N THR A 29 20.70 -11.12 1.18
CA THR A 29 20.22 -10.72 2.49
C THR A 29 19.07 -11.64 2.78
N SER A 30 19.22 -12.48 3.81
CA SER A 30 18.15 -13.34 4.28
C SER A 30 16.92 -12.45 4.57
N HIS A 31 15.96 -12.47 3.66
CA HIS A 31 14.73 -11.72 3.81
C HIS A 31 13.99 -12.26 5.03
N SER A 32 13.67 -11.42 6.00
CA SER A 32 13.07 -11.86 7.25
C SER A 32 11.60 -11.45 7.34
N PRO A 33 10.66 -12.40 7.29
CA PRO A 33 9.23 -12.13 7.45
C PRO A 33 8.89 -11.42 8.77
N ARG A 34 9.64 -11.73 9.84
CA ARG A 34 9.48 -11.06 11.14
C ARG A 34 9.79 -9.56 11.06
N LYS A 35 10.82 -9.17 10.31
CA LYS A 35 11.15 -7.75 10.10
C LYS A 35 10.05 -7.03 9.34
N ALA A 36 9.48 -7.66 8.31
CA ALA A 36 8.35 -7.09 7.57
C ALA A 36 7.15 -6.83 8.48
N GLY A 37 6.79 -7.80 9.34
CA GLY A 37 5.71 -7.65 10.32
C GLY A 37 5.97 -6.54 11.33
N ILE A 38 7.16 -6.47 11.93
CA ILE A 38 7.54 -5.43 12.89
C ILE A 38 7.50 -4.04 12.24
N LEU A 39 8.02 -3.91 11.02
CA LEU A 39 7.99 -2.64 10.28
C LEU A 39 6.55 -2.18 10.01
N SER A 40 5.64 -3.09 9.62
CA SER A 40 4.22 -2.79 9.45
C SER A 40 3.49 -2.50 10.76
N ALA A 41 3.97 -3.07 11.88
CA ALA A 41 3.43 -2.79 13.20
C ALA A 41 3.90 -1.44 13.78
N VAL A 42 5.02 -0.88 13.33
CA VAL A 42 5.49 0.46 13.74
C VAL A 42 4.89 1.53 12.85
N VAL A 43 4.92 1.31 11.53
CA VAL A 43 4.33 2.21 10.54
C VAL A 43 3.59 1.38 9.49
N PRO A 44 2.27 1.58 9.34
CA PRO A 44 1.48 0.84 8.35
C PRO A 44 2.08 0.98 6.95
N GLY A 45 2.24 -0.12 6.24
CA GLY A 45 2.79 -0.12 4.89
C GLY A 45 4.31 -0.24 4.76
N LEU A 46 5.10 -0.03 5.82
CA LEU A 46 6.56 -0.19 5.74
C LEU A 46 6.99 -1.64 5.46
N GLY A 47 6.26 -2.63 5.95
CA GLY A 47 6.53 -4.03 5.63
C GLY A 47 6.32 -4.34 4.16
N GLN A 48 5.32 -3.76 3.52
CA GLN A 48 5.08 -3.89 2.08
C GLN A 48 6.21 -3.27 1.26
N ILE A 49 6.72 -2.11 1.68
CA ILE A 49 7.90 -1.47 1.06
C ILE A 49 9.13 -2.36 1.24
N TYR A 50 9.36 -2.91 2.44
CA TYR A 50 10.44 -3.86 2.70
C TYR A 50 10.36 -5.10 1.82
N ASN A 51 9.15 -5.62 1.57
CA ASN A 51 8.87 -6.76 0.68
C ASN A 51 8.89 -6.38 -0.81
N ARG A 52 9.28 -5.14 -1.18
CA ARG A 52 9.27 -4.59 -2.55
C ARG A 52 7.87 -4.54 -3.19
N LYS A 53 6.79 -4.66 -2.41
CA LYS A 53 5.39 -4.54 -2.85
C LYS A 53 4.82 -3.16 -2.51
N TRP A 54 5.56 -2.11 -2.83
CA TRP A 54 5.24 -0.71 -2.52
C TRP A 54 3.89 -0.24 -3.07
N TRP A 55 3.39 -0.86 -4.13
CA TRP A 55 2.08 -0.55 -4.71
C TRP A 55 0.90 -0.86 -3.76
N LYS A 56 1.08 -1.73 -2.75
CA LYS A 56 0.08 -2.00 -1.72
C LYS A 56 -0.01 -0.88 -0.69
N THR A 57 1.05 -0.12 -0.49
CA THR A 57 1.11 0.96 0.51
C THR A 57 0.00 2.01 0.34
N PRO A 58 -0.28 2.55 -0.87
CA PRO A 58 -1.40 3.45 -1.07
C PRO A 58 -2.75 2.86 -0.68
N ILE A 59 -2.97 1.56 -0.89
CA ILE A 59 -4.21 0.86 -0.53
C ILE A 59 -4.37 0.82 1.00
N VAL A 60 -3.29 0.53 1.73
CA VAL A 60 -3.29 0.53 3.20
C VAL A 60 -3.68 1.89 3.74
N TYR A 61 -3.07 2.98 3.23
CA TYR A 61 -3.39 4.34 3.67
C TYR A 61 -4.78 4.82 3.22
N ALA A 62 -5.25 4.41 2.04
CA ALA A 62 -6.61 4.69 1.61
C ALA A 62 -7.65 4.05 2.54
N GLY A 63 -7.43 2.80 2.96
CA GLY A 63 -8.28 2.12 3.94
C GLY A 63 -8.26 2.79 5.31
N LEU A 64 -7.07 3.06 5.85
CA LEU A 64 -6.94 3.75 7.15
C LEU A 64 -7.53 5.17 7.10
N GLY A 65 -7.27 5.92 6.03
CA GLY A 65 -7.79 7.28 5.85
C GLY A 65 -9.31 7.31 5.72
N GLY A 66 -9.88 6.39 4.92
CA GLY A 66 -11.33 6.28 4.75
C GLY A 66 -12.03 5.90 6.04
N LEU A 67 -11.58 4.84 6.72
CA LEU A 67 -12.14 4.43 8.01
C LEU A 67 -11.94 5.49 9.09
N GLY A 68 -10.77 6.15 9.12
CA GLY A 68 -10.48 7.23 10.05
C GLY A 68 -11.40 8.44 9.84
N TYR A 69 -11.68 8.80 8.60
CA TYR A 69 -12.65 9.87 8.28
C TYR A 69 -14.04 9.51 8.74
N LEU A 70 -14.52 8.28 8.49
CA LEU A 70 -15.83 7.82 8.94
C LEU A 70 -15.94 7.80 10.46
N ALA A 71 -14.89 7.32 11.17
CA ALA A 71 -14.83 7.36 12.61
C ALA A 71 -14.92 8.80 13.15
N TYR A 72 -14.13 9.71 12.55
CA TYR A 72 -14.14 11.13 12.96
C TYR A 72 -15.51 11.79 12.72
N SER A 73 -16.13 11.56 11.57
CA SER A 73 -17.45 12.10 11.24
C SER A 73 -18.50 11.61 12.25
N ASN A 74 -18.57 10.30 12.49
CA ASN A 74 -19.54 9.75 13.46
C ASN A 74 -19.27 10.20 14.89
N TYR A 75 -17.99 10.40 15.27
CA TYR A 75 -17.66 10.97 16.57
C TYR A 75 -18.12 12.43 16.69
N SER A 76 -17.93 13.23 15.64
CA SER A 76 -18.40 14.62 15.61
C SER A 76 -19.93 14.71 15.72
N ASP A 77 -20.64 13.86 14.97
CA ASP A 77 -22.11 13.79 15.04
C ASP A 77 -22.57 13.31 16.41
N TYR A 78 -21.92 12.28 16.98
CA TYR A 78 -22.17 11.83 18.34
C TYR A 78 -22.06 12.99 19.36
N GLN A 79 -21.00 13.79 19.31
CA GLN A 79 -20.80 14.92 20.21
C GLN A 79 -21.89 15.96 20.03
N THR A 80 -22.32 16.25 18.81
CA THR A 80 -23.38 17.21 18.51
C THR A 80 -24.72 16.75 19.07
N PHE A 81 -25.10 15.48 18.87
CA PHE A 81 -26.34 14.93 19.42
C PHE A 81 -26.28 14.72 20.93
N LEU A 82 -25.11 14.44 21.50
CA LEU A 82 -24.90 14.38 22.95
C LEU A 82 -25.18 15.75 23.57
N THR A 83 -24.55 16.80 23.06
CA THR A 83 -24.75 18.19 23.55
C THR A 83 -26.21 18.62 23.39
N ALA A 84 -26.87 18.31 22.26
CA ALA A 84 -28.27 18.61 22.07
C ALA A 84 -29.17 17.89 23.08
N TYR A 85 -28.86 16.64 23.42
CA TYR A 85 -29.57 15.85 24.42
C TYR A 85 -29.39 16.47 25.84
N GLU A 86 -28.15 16.82 26.21
CA GLU A 86 -27.83 17.44 27.51
C GLU A 86 -28.50 18.79 27.69
N ILE A 87 -28.58 19.63 26.63
CA ILE A 87 -29.36 20.86 26.64
C ILE A 87 -30.86 20.58 26.92
N LYS A 88 -31.42 19.56 26.24
CA LYS A 88 -32.83 19.19 26.34
C LYS A 88 -33.19 18.63 27.70
N THR A 89 -32.29 17.92 28.37
CA THR A 89 -32.48 17.32 29.70
C THR A 89 -32.11 18.30 30.85
N GLY A 90 -31.39 19.37 30.55
CA GLY A 90 -30.84 20.28 31.54
C GLY A 90 -29.55 19.80 32.20
N ASP A 91 -28.91 18.80 31.66
CA ASP A 91 -27.69 18.18 32.23
C ASP A 91 -26.39 18.73 31.60
N LEU A 92 -26.45 19.86 30.86
CA LEU A 92 -25.28 20.44 30.21
C LEU A 92 -24.21 20.83 31.23
N PRO A 93 -22.96 20.30 31.09
CA PRO A 93 -21.89 20.65 32.03
C PRO A 93 -21.54 22.15 32.00
N GLU A 94 -21.21 22.71 33.18
CA GLU A 94 -20.78 24.11 33.29
C GLU A 94 -19.52 24.36 32.46
N GLY A 95 -19.53 25.44 31.66
CA GLY A 95 -18.39 25.82 30.80
C GLY A 95 -18.39 25.24 29.40
N VAL A 96 -19.34 24.40 29.05
CA VAL A 96 -19.51 23.93 27.65
C VAL A 96 -20.33 24.94 26.87
N THR A 97 -19.77 25.51 25.81
CA THR A 97 -20.48 26.36 24.85
C THR A 97 -21.11 25.49 23.76
N PRO A 98 -22.45 25.36 23.72
CA PRO A 98 -23.11 24.55 22.71
C PRO A 98 -22.92 25.14 21.31
N SER A 99 -22.80 24.29 20.30
CA SER A 99 -22.81 24.72 18.91
C SER A 99 -24.21 25.15 18.50
N GLU A 100 -24.32 26.05 17.52
CA GLU A 100 -25.60 26.49 16.98
C GLU A 100 -26.45 25.31 16.49
N ILE A 101 -25.81 24.30 15.87
CA ILE A 101 -26.46 23.08 15.42
C ILE A 101 -27.07 22.30 16.62
N ALA A 102 -26.34 22.16 17.71
CA ALA A 102 -26.83 21.45 18.90
C ALA A 102 -28.04 22.16 19.53
N LEU A 103 -28.04 23.51 19.54
CA LEU A 103 -29.19 24.31 19.99
C LEU A 103 -30.42 24.05 19.10
N GLN A 104 -30.28 24.15 17.78
CA GLN A 104 -31.38 23.90 16.84
C GLN A 104 -31.94 22.47 16.97
N LEU A 105 -31.06 21.47 17.14
CA LEU A 105 -31.47 20.09 17.34
C LEU A 105 -32.23 19.90 18.65
N SER A 106 -31.79 20.55 19.74
CA SER A 106 -32.48 20.48 21.03
C SER A 106 -33.91 21.11 21.01
N GLU A 107 -34.11 22.10 20.16
CA GLU A 107 -35.44 22.69 19.95
C GLU A 107 -36.33 21.83 19.04
N SER A 108 -35.75 21.23 17.98
CA SER A 108 -36.50 20.53 16.94
C SER A 108 -36.89 19.11 17.31
N TYR A 109 -36.11 18.44 18.18
CA TYR A 109 -36.29 17.01 18.51
C TYR A 109 -36.67 16.78 19.97
N GLN A 110 -37.35 15.65 20.21
CA GLN A 110 -37.65 15.20 21.59
C GLN A 110 -36.40 14.49 22.19
N ALA A 111 -36.33 14.50 23.53
CA ALA A 111 -35.22 13.87 24.25
C ALA A 111 -35.00 12.39 23.87
N SER A 112 -36.08 11.63 23.68
CA SER A 112 -36.01 10.22 23.26
C SER A 112 -35.41 10.02 21.86
N GLN A 113 -35.72 10.95 20.94
CA GLN A 113 -35.17 10.91 19.59
C GLN A 113 -33.65 11.27 19.59
N LEU A 114 -33.28 12.31 20.33
CA LEU A 114 -31.87 12.72 20.49
C LEU A 114 -31.05 11.59 21.14
N GLN A 115 -31.61 10.89 22.12
CA GLN A 115 -31.01 9.75 22.74
C GLN A 115 -30.75 8.63 21.69
N THR A 116 -31.74 8.33 20.86
CA THR A 116 -31.63 7.28 19.83
C THR A 116 -30.53 7.61 18.80
N TYR A 117 -30.48 8.86 18.33
CA TYR A 117 -29.44 9.31 17.38
C TYR A 117 -28.05 9.29 18.02
N LYS A 118 -27.89 9.82 19.22
CA LYS A 118 -26.64 9.78 19.99
C LYS A 118 -26.12 8.36 20.13
N GLU A 119 -26.96 7.39 20.51
CA GLU A 119 -26.57 6.01 20.67
C GLU A 119 -26.25 5.33 19.34
N SER A 120 -26.90 5.72 18.24
CA SER A 120 -26.58 5.21 16.90
C SER A 120 -25.18 5.66 16.46
N TYR A 121 -24.91 6.97 16.51
CA TYR A 121 -23.59 7.50 16.12
C TYR A 121 -22.46 6.99 17.01
N ARG A 122 -22.72 6.80 18.30
CA ARG A 122 -21.77 6.18 19.21
C ARG A 122 -21.41 4.75 18.79
N ARG A 123 -22.42 3.92 18.46
CA ARG A 123 -22.19 2.54 17.99
C ARG A 123 -21.43 2.51 16.67
N ASP A 124 -21.78 3.40 15.76
CA ASP A 124 -21.12 3.49 14.47
C ASP A 124 -19.64 3.90 14.64
N PHE A 125 -19.35 4.87 15.50
CA PHE A 125 -17.99 5.25 15.86
C PHE A 125 -17.21 4.06 16.46
N GLU A 126 -17.79 3.34 17.42
CA GLU A 126 -17.17 2.16 18.04
C GLU A 126 -16.89 1.07 16.98
N LEU A 127 -17.82 0.85 16.03
CA LEU A 127 -17.63 -0.07 14.90
C LEU A 127 -16.46 0.34 14.02
N TYR A 128 -16.35 1.62 13.63
CA TYR A 128 -15.23 2.09 12.82
C TYR A 128 -13.89 1.97 13.54
N CYS A 129 -13.84 2.18 14.86
CA CYS A 129 -12.63 1.92 15.65
C CYS A 129 -12.20 0.45 15.59
N ILE A 130 -13.15 -0.48 15.68
CA ILE A 130 -12.88 -1.92 15.55
C ILE A 130 -12.41 -2.24 14.12
N LEU A 131 -13.04 -1.67 13.09
CA LEU A 131 -12.64 -1.87 11.70
C LEU A 131 -11.23 -1.33 11.40
N ILE A 132 -10.85 -0.18 11.99
CA ILE A 132 -9.49 0.36 11.89
C ILE A 132 -8.47 -0.62 12.51
N ALA A 133 -8.77 -1.13 13.70
CA ALA A 133 -7.90 -2.11 14.36
C ALA A 133 -7.77 -3.41 13.55
N ALA A 134 -8.88 -3.91 13.00
CA ALA A 134 -8.89 -5.09 12.13
C ALA A 134 -8.10 -4.84 10.82
N TRP A 135 -8.30 -3.71 10.16
CA TRP A 135 -7.56 -3.31 8.96
C TRP A 135 -6.06 -3.21 9.21
N TYR A 136 -5.70 -2.62 10.35
CA TYR A 136 -4.30 -2.53 10.78
C TYR A 136 -3.70 -3.92 11.03
N GLY A 137 -4.41 -4.80 11.72
CA GLY A 137 -3.99 -6.19 11.95
C GLY A 137 -3.79 -6.96 10.65
N LEU A 138 -4.75 -6.83 9.70
CA LEU A 138 -4.64 -7.44 8.37
C LEU A 138 -3.41 -6.94 7.60
N ASN A 139 -3.09 -5.65 7.67
CA ASN A 139 -1.90 -5.09 7.07
C ASN A 139 -0.60 -5.72 7.62
N ILE A 140 -0.52 -5.97 8.93
CA ILE A 140 0.64 -6.64 9.54
C ILE A 140 0.73 -8.10 9.05
N VAL A 141 -0.39 -8.83 9.04
CA VAL A 141 -0.44 -10.22 8.56
C VAL A 141 -0.04 -10.30 7.09
N ASP A 142 -0.56 -9.42 6.23
CA ASP A 142 -0.20 -9.35 4.81
C ASP A 142 1.32 -9.14 4.62
N ALA A 143 1.92 -8.24 5.40
CA ALA A 143 3.36 -8.01 5.34
C ALA A 143 4.18 -9.24 5.76
N ILE A 144 3.73 -10.01 6.76
CA ILE A 144 4.39 -11.24 7.20
C ILE A 144 4.27 -12.32 6.13
N VAL A 145 3.06 -12.51 5.58
CA VAL A 145 2.80 -13.50 4.51
C VAL A 145 3.63 -13.19 3.28
N ASP A 146 3.62 -11.94 2.81
CA ASP A 146 4.45 -11.51 1.68
C ASP A 146 5.95 -11.71 1.96
N GLY A 147 6.39 -11.51 3.20
CA GLY A 147 7.75 -11.77 3.62
C GLY A 147 8.14 -13.25 3.58
N HIS A 148 7.22 -14.16 3.91
CA HIS A 148 7.42 -15.60 3.77
C HIS A 148 7.45 -16.03 2.30
N LEU A 149 6.58 -15.47 1.48
CA LEU A 149 6.51 -15.80 0.04
C LEU A 149 7.65 -15.18 -0.77
N TYR A 150 8.38 -14.21 -0.22
CA TYR A 150 9.49 -13.54 -0.92
C TYR A 150 10.59 -14.50 -1.37
N THR A 151 10.80 -15.58 -0.64
CA THR A 151 11.82 -16.61 -0.94
C THR A 151 11.31 -17.67 -1.91
N TYR A 152 10.00 -17.72 -2.17
CA TYR A 152 9.35 -18.67 -3.09
C TYR A 152 9.05 -18.06 -4.46
N ASP A 153 9.81 -17.04 -4.87
CA ASP A 153 9.67 -16.48 -6.23
C ASP A 153 10.26 -17.49 -7.23
N ILE A 154 9.37 -18.24 -7.87
CA ILE A 154 9.67 -19.32 -8.84
C ILE A 154 10.24 -18.73 -10.15
N SER A 155 10.23 -17.40 -10.29
CA SER A 155 10.64 -16.69 -11.50
C SER A 155 12.14 -16.76 -11.78
N ASP A 156 12.97 -17.07 -10.79
CA ASP A 156 14.43 -17.11 -10.97
C ASP A 156 14.94 -18.41 -11.61
N ASP A 157 14.11 -19.46 -11.67
CA ASP A 157 14.50 -20.77 -12.21
C ASP A 157 14.06 -21.00 -13.67
N LEU A 158 13.20 -20.13 -14.23
CA LEU A 158 12.78 -20.20 -15.62
C LEU A 158 13.59 -19.22 -16.47
N SER A 159 14.68 -19.72 -17.09
CA SER A 159 15.41 -18.95 -18.10
C SER A 159 15.18 -19.51 -19.49
N LEU A 160 14.68 -18.66 -20.38
CA LEU A 160 14.58 -18.94 -21.79
C LEU A 160 15.85 -18.40 -22.47
N ALA A 161 16.74 -19.27 -22.88
CA ALA A 161 17.89 -18.89 -23.70
C ALA A 161 17.59 -19.20 -25.18
N VAL A 162 17.79 -18.17 -26.02
CA VAL A 162 17.65 -18.28 -27.48
C VAL A 162 19.03 -18.11 -28.05
N ASP A 163 19.64 -19.23 -28.45
CA ASP A 163 20.98 -19.23 -29.02
C ASP A 163 20.96 -19.52 -30.52
N PRO A 164 21.59 -18.70 -31.35
CA PRO A 164 21.78 -19.03 -32.75
C PRO A 164 22.80 -20.15 -32.88
N VAL A 165 22.43 -21.26 -33.50
CA VAL A 165 23.33 -22.40 -33.73
C VAL A 165 23.84 -22.35 -35.14
N PHE A 166 25.17 -22.20 -35.27
CA PHE A 166 25.91 -22.35 -36.53
C PHE A 166 26.70 -23.65 -36.44
N THR A 167 26.12 -24.76 -36.92
CA THR A 167 26.84 -26.05 -36.96
C THR A 167 27.55 -26.22 -38.27
N THR A 168 28.88 -26.36 -38.22
CA THR A 168 29.72 -26.73 -39.37
C THR A 168 30.04 -28.24 -39.39
N HIS A 169 29.47 -29.02 -38.45
CA HIS A 169 29.69 -30.45 -38.40
C HIS A 169 28.66 -31.20 -39.24
N THR A 170 29.13 -31.88 -40.28
CA THR A 170 28.37 -32.81 -41.09
C THR A 170 28.14 -34.12 -40.33
N PRO A 171 26.90 -34.56 -40.17
CA PRO A 171 26.64 -35.98 -39.88
C PRO A 171 26.91 -36.75 -41.16
N THR A 172 27.92 -37.61 -41.12
CA THR A 172 28.59 -38.28 -42.21
C THR A 172 27.79 -39.37 -42.94
N PHE A 173 26.47 -39.40 -42.85
CA PHE A 173 25.76 -40.57 -43.39
C PHE A 173 24.84 -40.35 -44.61
N PHE A 174 24.50 -39.13 -45.01
CA PHE A 174 23.56 -38.98 -46.14
C PHE A 174 23.82 -37.83 -47.14
N PHE A 175 24.72 -36.87 -46.85
CA PHE A 175 25.00 -35.79 -47.80
C PHE A 175 26.50 -35.48 -47.86
N PRO A 176 27.20 -35.77 -48.99
CA PRO A 176 28.65 -35.56 -49.13
C PRO A 176 29.09 -34.09 -49.22
N ASN A 177 28.17 -33.16 -49.38
CA ASN A 177 28.46 -31.71 -49.44
C ASN A 177 27.78 -31.04 -48.28
N GLY A 178 28.52 -30.73 -47.18
CA GLY A 178 28.02 -30.08 -46.00
C GLY A 178 27.41 -28.71 -46.30
N ILE A 179 26.10 -28.65 -46.27
CA ILE A 179 25.39 -27.37 -46.28
C ILE A 179 25.41 -26.84 -44.86
N PRO A 180 25.89 -25.61 -44.62
CA PRO A 180 25.82 -25.02 -43.27
C PRO A 180 24.35 -24.88 -42.85
N GLN A 181 23.95 -25.57 -41.79
CA GLN A 181 22.62 -25.43 -41.23
C GLN A 181 22.67 -24.33 -40.16
N THR A 182 21.90 -23.30 -40.43
CA THR A 182 21.63 -22.24 -39.45
C THR A 182 20.31 -22.54 -38.78
N GLY A 183 20.30 -22.61 -37.45
CA GLY A 183 19.13 -22.89 -36.65
C GLY A 183 19.06 -21.99 -35.41
N ILE A 184 17.92 -21.99 -34.77
CA ILE A 184 17.69 -21.33 -33.49
C ILE A 184 17.39 -22.45 -32.49
N THR A 185 18.18 -22.53 -31.42
CA THR A 185 17.91 -23.44 -30.31
C THR A 185 17.21 -22.66 -29.21
N LEU A 186 16.05 -23.16 -28.82
CA LEU A 186 15.30 -22.71 -27.66
C LEU A 186 15.60 -23.67 -26.49
N SER A 187 16.32 -23.23 -25.48
CA SER A 187 16.54 -23.98 -24.25
C SER A 187 15.75 -23.40 -23.10
N LEU A 188 14.89 -24.22 -22.50
CA LEU A 188 14.20 -23.96 -21.26
C LEU A 188 14.95 -24.68 -20.14
N ASN A 189 15.54 -23.92 -19.21
CA ASN A 189 16.07 -24.46 -17.97
C ASN A 189 14.99 -24.31 -16.88
N PHE A 190 14.72 -25.45 -16.20
CA PHE A 190 13.77 -25.55 -15.09
C PHE A 190 14.50 -25.54 -13.76
#